data_6ce7a2e3a3929a2686c3199aa554d3d2
#
_entry.id   6ce7a2e3a3929a2686c3199aa554d3d2
#
_cell.length_a   1.000
_cell.length_b   1.000
_cell.length_c   1.000
_cell.angle_alpha   90.00
_cell.angle_beta   90.00
_cell.angle_gamma   90.00
#
_symmetry.space_group_name_H-M   'P 1'
#
loop_
_entity.id
_entity.type
_entity.pdbx_description
1 polymer ?
#
loop_
_entity_poly.entity_id
_entity_poly.type
_entity_poly.pdbx_seq_one_letter_code
_entity_poly.pdbx_strand_id
1 'polypeptide(L)'
;MRKTAVLWSAALLLAAAPSRESIFDAAGSDDVELVRALLAEGADVNASQGDGMTALHRAARTGNLTMAELLIGAGANLEARTRLGEHRPLHVAGAAGRSGVVAVLVAAGADVNARTTTGATPLHFAAASGSADAVAALLSGGAEVDPMEPVWGQTPLMFAAAGGRAEVIEVLLEKGANPALTAKVVDVVARDRADRAERRKRNERIAASRDPNAAEKQKEREEAEKRGNEPEPLNYAGQVGWQGGLTPLLLAARDGQVEAVLALLKGGADVNQVSDSTLLSPMLIATINGHFDLAMMLFERGADPKSASEAGDTPLHAALNMHWAPKARHPQPVAYMQQKTTYLEMLERLLKAGVDPNARLENTLWYTTYNRDLLGVDRTGATPFWRAAYALDIEAMRLLLRFGADPTLPTIKVPERVDEEAGGAGDGKDHSGLPEVSFGGPAVYPIHAASGVGYGQGFAGNSHRHVPDAWLPTVKFLVEELGADVNARDHNGYTPLHHAAARGDNELIHYLVSKGADATAVARSGQTTADMANGPVQRIQPFPETLALLESLGSKNNHRCMSC
;
A
#
# COMPACT_ATOMS: atom_id res chain seq x y z
N MET A 1 67.23 64.48 -15.25
CA MET A 1 67.80 63.11 -15.32
C MET A 1 66.98 62.19 -14.40
N ARG A 2 66.08 61.40 -14.92
CA ARG A 2 65.56 60.21 -14.30
C ARG A 2 65.02 59.33 -15.43
N LYS A 3 65.64 58.18 -15.65
CA LYS A 3 65.24 57.17 -16.64
C LYS A 3 64.16 56.35 -16.08
N THR A 4 62.97 56.34 -16.71
CA THR A 4 61.91 55.43 -16.42
C THR A 4 62.03 54.15 -17.27
N ALA A 5 62.28 53.05 -16.64
CA ALA A 5 62.25 51.74 -17.25
C ALA A 5 60.80 51.23 -17.38
N VAL A 6 60.40 50.96 -18.61
CA VAL A 6 59.11 50.29 -18.92
C VAL A 6 59.34 48.78 -18.88
N LEU A 7 58.70 48.13 -17.88
CA LEU A 7 58.61 46.69 -17.78
C LEU A 7 57.47 46.18 -18.66
N TRP A 8 57.76 45.45 -19.69
CA TRP A 8 56.83 44.69 -20.49
C TRP A 8 56.52 43.37 -19.76
N SER A 9 55.30 43.26 -19.21
CA SER A 9 54.78 42.02 -18.70
C SER A 9 54.20 41.21 -19.87
N ALA A 10 54.89 40.19 -20.27
CA ALA A 10 54.39 39.21 -21.20
C ALA A 10 53.38 38.32 -20.44
N ALA A 11 52.07 38.58 -20.60
CA ALA A 11 51.05 37.66 -20.18
C ALA A 11 51.05 36.46 -21.12
N LEU A 12 51.55 35.31 -20.63
CA LEU A 12 51.32 34.02 -21.27
C LEU A 12 49.82 33.70 -21.17
N LEU A 13 49.08 33.92 -22.25
CA LEU A 13 47.79 33.28 -22.46
C LEU A 13 48.07 31.79 -22.67
N LEU A 14 47.91 30.98 -21.61
CA LEU A 14 47.66 29.56 -21.77
C LEU A 14 46.30 29.44 -22.48
N ALA A 15 46.32 29.33 -23.80
CA ALA A 15 45.19 28.81 -24.54
C ALA A 15 44.94 27.40 -24.01
N ALA A 16 43.86 27.22 -23.27
CA ALA A 16 43.37 25.88 -22.99
C ALA A 16 43.18 25.20 -24.35
N ALA A 17 43.97 24.17 -24.62
CA ALA A 17 43.75 23.32 -25.77
C ALA A 17 42.28 22.88 -25.72
N PRO A 18 41.52 22.89 -26.84
CA PRO A 18 40.16 22.36 -26.85
C PRO A 18 40.22 20.97 -26.23
N SER A 19 39.41 20.71 -25.22
CA SER A 19 39.33 19.40 -24.60
C SER A 19 39.05 18.40 -25.72
N ARG A 20 40.04 17.55 -26.03
CA ARG A 20 39.85 16.51 -27.04
C ARG A 20 38.62 15.70 -26.61
N GLU A 21 37.61 15.63 -27.47
CA GLU A 21 36.41 14.85 -27.23
C GLU A 21 36.84 13.42 -26.88
N SER A 22 36.32 12.89 -25.76
CA SER A 22 36.72 11.56 -25.30
C SER A 22 36.01 10.48 -26.12
N ILE A 23 36.59 9.29 -26.19
CA ILE A 23 35.94 8.13 -26.81
C ILE A 23 34.56 7.85 -26.20
N PHE A 24 34.40 8.16 -24.91
CA PHE A 24 33.11 8.04 -24.19
C PHE A 24 32.07 9.05 -24.71
N ASP A 25 32.46 10.29 -24.93
CA ASP A 25 31.56 11.35 -25.43
C ASP A 25 31.19 11.10 -26.90
N ALA A 26 32.17 10.72 -27.74
CA ALA A 26 31.96 10.34 -29.13
C ALA A 26 31.02 9.13 -29.27
N ALA A 27 31.15 8.12 -28.40
CA ALA A 27 30.20 6.99 -28.33
C ALA A 27 28.81 7.42 -27.82
N GLY A 28 28.74 8.46 -26.98
CA GLY A 28 27.50 9.04 -26.49
C GLY A 28 26.73 9.85 -27.53
N SER A 29 27.42 10.47 -28.48
CA SER A 29 26.86 11.20 -29.62
C SER A 29 26.65 10.33 -30.87
N ASP A 30 26.92 9.02 -30.75
CA ASP A 30 26.83 8.02 -31.83
C ASP A 30 27.75 8.32 -33.04
N ASP A 31 28.86 9.06 -32.82
CA ASP A 31 29.84 9.37 -33.85
C ASP A 31 30.85 8.22 -34.03
N VAL A 32 30.49 7.27 -34.88
CA VAL A 32 31.30 6.07 -35.16
C VAL A 32 32.61 6.42 -35.81
N GLU A 33 32.65 7.43 -36.70
CA GLU A 33 33.86 7.82 -37.39
C GLU A 33 34.87 8.49 -36.45
N LEU A 34 34.38 9.32 -35.54
CA LEU A 34 35.25 9.93 -34.52
C LEU A 34 35.80 8.85 -33.56
N VAL A 35 34.99 7.89 -33.13
CA VAL A 35 35.47 6.76 -32.30
C VAL A 35 36.53 5.96 -33.04
N ARG A 36 36.33 5.69 -34.35
CA ARG A 36 37.33 5.00 -35.18
C ARG A 36 38.64 5.77 -35.26
N ALA A 37 38.57 7.08 -35.47
CA ALA A 37 39.75 7.94 -35.52
C ALA A 37 40.48 7.97 -34.16
N LEU A 38 39.76 8.13 -33.06
CA LEU A 38 40.34 8.13 -31.71
C LEU A 38 41.03 6.80 -31.38
N LEU A 39 40.42 5.67 -31.74
CA LEU A 39 41.04 4.34 -31.57
C LEU A 39 42.30 4.18 -32.42
N ALA A 40 42.31 4.69 -33.66
CA ALA A 40 43.51 4.67 -34.53
C ALA A 40 44.65 5.55 -33.97
N GLU A 41 44.34 6.60 -33.23
CA GLU A 41 45.28 7.44 -32.50
C GLU A 41 45.74 6.85 -31.15
N GLY A 42 45.25 5.66 -30.77
CA GLY A 42 45.63 4.94 -29.56
C GLY A 42 44.84 5.33 -28.31
N ALA A 43 43.63 5.87 -28.46
CA ALA A 43 42.77 6.10 -27.32
C ALA A 43 42.41 4.76 -26.62
N ASP A 44 42.40 4.78 -25.28
CA ASP A 44 42.03 3.60 -24.49
C ASP A 44 40.54 3.32 -24.64
N VAL A 45 40.21 2.21 -25.31
CA VAL A 45 38.80 1.74 -25.49
C VAL A 45 38.09 1.50 -24.18
N ASN A 46 38.83 1.25 -23.10
CA ASN A 46 38.32 0.97 -21.75
C ASN A 46 38.33 2.18 -20.83
N ALA A 47 38.69 3.36 -21.35
CA ALA A 47 38.61 4.59 -20.57
C ALA A 47 37.19 4.77 -19.98
N SER A 48 37.09 5.01 -18.68
CA SER A 48 35.85 5.15 -17.97
C SER A 48 35.65 6.54 -17.38
N GLN A 49 34.40 6.97 -17.30
CA GLN A 49 34.01 8.19 -16.59
C GLN A 49 34.05 8.00 -15.06
N GLY A 50 33.82 9.10 -14.32
CA GLY A 50 33.81 9.09 -12.86
C GLY A 50 32.81 8.13 -12.23
N ASP A 51 31.76 7.74 -12.96
CA ASP A 51 30.73 6.75 -12.56
C ASP A 51 31.08 5.31 -12.98
N GLY A 52 32.20 5.08 -13.62
CA GLY A 52 32.67 3.78 -14.13
C GLY A 52 32.10 3.38 -15.49
N MET A 53 31.30 4.23 -16.14
CA MET A 53 30.78 3.95 -17.48
C MET A 53 31.88 4.07 -18.54
N THR A 54 31.92 3.12 -19.47
CA THR A 54 32.80 3.10 -20.65
C THR A 54 32.06 3.45 -21.93
N ALA A 55 32.76 3.64 -23.04
CA ALA A 55 32.17 3.82 -24.37
C ALA A 55 31.21 2.68 -24.73
N LEU A 56 31.53 1.42 -24.35
CA LEU A 56 30.68 0.27 -24.60
C LEU A 56 29.33 0.34 -23.81
N HIS A 57 29.33 0.88 -22.60
CA HIS A 57 28.06 1.15 -21.87
C HIS A 57 27.20 2.19 -22.60
N ARG A 58 27.82 3.21 -23.22
CA ARG A 58 27.12 4.19 -24.05
C ARG A 58 26.47 3.54 -25.26
N ALA A 59 27.25 2.79 -26.05
CA ALA A 59 26.75 2.05 -27.20
C ALA A 59 25.62 1.07 -26.81
N ALA A 60 25.75 0.40 -25.66
CA ALA A 60 24.72 -0.48 -25.12
C ALA A 60 23.42 0.27 -24.81
N ARG A 61 23.50 1.48 -24.28
CA ARG A 61 22.32 2.30 -23.96
C ARG A 61 21.65 2.89 -25.19
N THR A 62 22.46 3.46 -26.13
CA THR A 62 21.90 4.05 -27.36
C THR A 62 21.36 2.99 -28.31
N GLY A 63 21.95 1.80 -28.31
CA GLY A 63 21.58 0.70 -29.21
C GLY A 63 22.33 0.77 -30.55
N ASN A 64 23.38 1.58 -30.65
CA ASN A 64 24.16 1.67 -31.86
C ASN A 64 25.00 0.40 -32.08
N LEU A 65 24.52 -0.48 -32.93
CA LEU A 65 25.10 -1.78 -33.21
C LEU A 65 26.51 -1.64 -33.79
N THR A 66 26.69 -0.77 -34.78
CA THR A 66 27.99 -0.54 -35.42
C THR A 66 29.03 -0.01 -34.44
N MET A 67 28.61 0.86 -33.51
CA MET A 67 29.47 1.36 -32.42
C MET A 67 29.88 0.22 -31.48
N ALA A 68 28.91 -0.62 -31.08
CA ALA A 68 29.17 -1.76 -30.19
C ALA A 68 30.15 -2.75 -30.83
N GLU A 69 29.95 -3.11 -32.11
CA GLU A 69 30.83 -3.98 -32.87
C GLU A 69 32.26 -3.41 -33.01
N LEU A 70 32.35 -2.11 -33.30
CA LEU A 70 33.63 -1.41 -33.39
C LEU A 70 34.41 -1.46 -32.05
N LEU A 71 33.76 -1.13 -30.96
CA LEU A 71 34.37 -1.13 -29.63
C LEU A 71 34.77 -2.54 -29.19
N ILE A 72 33.90 -3.54 -29.41
CA ILE A 72 34.20 -4.96 -29.12
C ILE A 72 35.41 -5.43 -29.95
N GLY A 73 35.42 -5.11 -31.25
CA GLY A 73 36.55 -5.43 -32.13
C GLY A 73 37.87 -4.76 -31.72
N ALA A 74 37.80 -3.61 -31.06
CA ALA A 74 38.95 -2.91 -30.48
C ALA A 74 39.38 -3.42 -29.10
N GLY A 75 38.73 -4.47 -28.56
CA GLY A 75 39.07 -5.06 -27.26
C GLY A 75 38.42 -4.39 -26.07
N ALA A 76 37.22 -3.82 -26.24
CA ALA A 76 36.48 -3.27 -25.12
C ALA A 76 36.14 -4.37 -24.08
N ASN A 77 36.27 -4.04 -22.81
CA ASN A 77 35.96 -4.95 -21.71
C ASN A 77 34.46 -5.12 -21.59
N LEU A 78 33.94 -6.31 -21.93
CA LEU A 78 32.53 -6.69 -21.85
C LEU A 78 32.02 -6.70 -20.42
N GLU A 79 32.92 -6.88 -19.43
CA GLU A 79 32.63 -7.03 -18.00
C GLU A 79 32.93 -5.75 -17.20
N ALA A 80 33.18 -4.62 -17.88
CA ALA A 80 33.34 -3.33 -17.22
C ALA A 80 32.14 -3.00 -16.36
N ARG A 81 32.36 -2.47 -15.12
CA ARG A 81 31.29 -2.26 -14.12
C ARG A 81 31.14 -0.78 -13.81
N THR A 82 29.90 -0.33 -13.73
CA THR A 82 29.59 0.98 -13.15
C THR A 82 29.88 0.98 -11.64
N ARG A 83 30.19 2.14 -11.06
CA ARG A 83 30.43 2.28 -9.61
C ARG A 83 29.17 2.12 -8.78
N LEU A 84 28.03 2.54 -9.32
CA LEU A 84 26.71 2.37 -8.69
C LEU A 84 26.02 1.18 -9.34
N GLY A 85 25.72 0.17 -8.55
CA GLY A 85 24.95 -1.00 -8.97
C GLY A 85 25.77 -2.06 -9.71
N GLU A 86 27.03 -1.84 -10.05
CA GLU A 86 27.90 -2.76 -10.81
C GLU A 86 27.29 -3.24 -12.13
N HIS A 87 26.56 -2.33 -12.82
CA HIS A 87 25.99 -2.67 -14.12
C HIS A 87 27.10 -2.86 -15.16
N ARG A 88 27.00 -3.95 -15.91
CA ARG A 88 27.86 -4.23 -17.07
C ARG A 88 27.16 -3.76 -18.36
N PRO A 89 27.87 -3.62 -19.49
CA PRO A 89 27.26 -3.24 -20.78
C PRO A 89 26.02 -4.07 -21.12
N LEU A 90 26.02 -5.40 -20.84
CA LEU A 90 24.91 -6.29 -21.11
C LEU A 90 23.66 -5.96 -20.25
N HIS A 91 23.82 -5.54 -18.98
CA HIS A 91 22.71 -5.06 -18.16
C HIS A 91 22.11 -3.79 -18.75
N VAL A 92 22.96 -2.86 -19.23
CA VAL A 92 22.51 -1.60 -19.81
C VAL A 92 21.78 -1.82 -21.13
N ALA A 93 22.30 -2.73 -21.99
CA ALA A 93 21.64 -3.10 -23.23
C ALA A 93 20.26 -3.76 -22.99
N GLY A 94 20.19 -4.67 -22.01
CA GLY A 94 18.95 -5.31 -21.57
C GLY A 94 17.93 -4.30 -21.06
N ALA A 95 18.34 -3.40 -20.15
CA ALA A 95 17.49 -2.35 -19.60
C ALA A 95 16.95 -1.37 -20.64
N ALA A 96 17.75 -1.09 -21.68
CA ALA A 96 17.36 -0.25 -22.80
C ALA A 96 16.59 -1.01 -23.91
N GLY A 97 16.42 -2.33 -23.78
CA GLY A 97 15.72 -3.17 -24.75
C GLY A 97 16.44 -3.29 -26.10
N ARG A 98 17.78 -3.14 -26.14
CA ARG A 98 18.57 -3.07 -27.36
C ARG A 98 18.98 -4.46 -27.84
N SER A 99 18.04 -5.20 -28.42
CA SER A 99 18.19 -6.61 -28.80
C SER A 99 19.42 -6.88 -29.68
N GLY A 100 19.69 -6.01 -30.68
CA GLY A 100 20.86 -6.15 -31.56
C GLY A 100 22.19 -6.06 -30.77
N VAL A 101 22.30 -5.10 -29.85
CA VAL A 101 23.52 -4.96 -29.02
C VAL A 101 23.60 -6.08 -27.99
N VAL A 102 22.48 -6.53 -27.43
CA VAL A 102 22.43 -7.73 -26.57
C VAL A 102 23.00 -8.94 -27.31
N ALA A 103 22.52 -9.19 -28.54
CA ALA A 103 22.98 -10.33 -29.33
C ALA A 103 24.48 -10.29 -29.63
N VAL A 104 25.05 -9.12 -29.98
CA VAL A 104 26.46 -8.96 -30.24
C VAL A 104 27.31 -9.12 -28.98
N LEU A 105 26.87 -8.58 -27.83
CA LEU A 105 27.55 -8.77 -26.55
C LEU A 105 27.57 -10.26 -26.14
N VAL A 106 26.43 -10.95 -26.29
CA VAL A 106 26.32 -12.39 -26.03
C VAL A 106 27.26 -13.19 -26.96
N ALA A 107 27.24 -12.90 -28.26
CA ALA A 107 28.11 -13.55 -29.25
C ALA A 107 29.59 -13.31 -28.98
N ALA A 108 29.94 -12.14 -28.41
CA ALA A 108 31.31 -11.80 -27.99
C ALA A 108 31.74 -12.48 -26.67
N GLY A 109 30.83 -13.20 -25.99
CA GLY A 109 31.12 -13.94 -24.76
C GLY A 109 30.91 -13.16 -23.48
N ALA A 110 30.06 -12.12 -23.48
CA ALA A 110 29.65 -11.45 -22.24
C ALA A 110 28.91 -12.42 -21.31
N ASP A 111 29.16 -12.32 -20.00
CA ASP A 111 28.52 -13.15 -19.00
C ASP A 111 27.02 -12.84 -18.90
N VAL A 112 26.19 -13.70 -19.50
CA VAL A 112 24.72 -13.56 -19.54
C VAL A 112 24.04 -13.70 -18.16
N ASN A 113 24.73 -14.32 -17.19
CA ASN A 113 24.27 -14.52 -15.83
C ASN A 113 24.92 -13.55 -14.82
N ALA A 114 25.62 -12.55 -15.32
CA ALA A 114 26.23 -11.52 -14.51
C ALA A 114 25.24 -10.89 -13.54
N ARG A 115 25.65 -10.65 -12.30
CA ARG A 115 24.79 -10.07 -11.27
C ARG A 115 25.22 -8.64 -10.91
N THR A 116 24.25 -7.77 -10.73
CA THR A 116 24.42 -6.43 -10.15
C THR A 116 24.59 -6.53 -8.62
N THR A 117 24.83 -5.39 -7.95
CA THR A 117 24.87 -5.33 -6.46
C THR A 117 23.57 -5.79 -5.81
N THR A 118 22.42 -5.65 -6.50
CA THR A 118 21.11 -6.16 -6.05
C THR A 118 20.87 -7.61 -6.44
N GLY A 119 21.79 -8.23 -7.17
CA GLY A 119 21.70 -9.60 -7.65
C GLY A 119 20.86 -9.80 -8.91
N ALA A 120 20.35 -8.72 -9.51
CA ALA A 120 19.60 -8.80 -10.76
C ALA A 120 20.52 -9.13 -11.94
N THR A 121 20.08 -9.98 -12.87
CA THR A 121 20.78 -10.39 -14.08
C THR A 121 20.35 -9.56 -15.29
N PRO A 122 21.09 -9.57 -16.43
CA PRO A 122 20.65 -8.92 -17.67
C PRO A 122 19.24 -9.33 -18.10
N LEU A 123 18.82 -10.59 -17.81
CA LEU A 123 17.48 -11.07 -18.14
C LEU A 123 16.39 -10.36 -17.35
N HIS A 124 16.59 -10.01 -16.08
CA HIS A 124 15.64 -9.19 -15.31
C HIS A 124 15.41 -7.83 -15.97
N PHE A 125 16.49 -7.18 -16.40
CA PHE A 125 16.41 -5.87 -17.03
C PHE A 125 15.76 -5.93 -18.43
N ALA A 126 16.09 -6.94 -19.23
CA ALA A 126 15.48 -7.17 -20.53
C ALA A 126 13.97 -7.49 -20.38
N ALA A 127 13.60 -8.28 -19.40
CA ALA A 127 12.21 -8.59 -19.10
C ALA A 127 11.41 -7.33 -18.68
N ALA A 128 11.98 -6.49 -17.84
CA ALA A 128 11.36 -5.23 -17.43
C ALA A 128 11.20 -4.24 -18.61
N SER A 129 12.19 -4.22 -19.55
CA SER A 129 12.15 -3.33 -20.71
C SER A 129 11.00 -3.63 -21.68
N GLY A 130 10.57 -4.89 -21.73
CA GLY A 130 9.54 -5.36 -22.69
C GLY A 130 10.09 -5.83 -24.05
N SER A 131 11.40 -5.96 -24.20
CA SER A 131 12.00 -6.42 -25.45
C SER A 131 12.06 -7.95 -25.50
N ALA A 132 11.10 -8.57 -26.16
CA ALA A 132 11.02 -10.02 -26.37
C ALA A 132 12.28 -10.57 -27.09
N ASP A 133 12.78 -9.83 -28.09
CA ASP A 133 13.99 -10.21 -28.83
C ASP A 133 15.25 -10.19 -27.95
N ALA A 134 15.37 -9.19 -27.04
CA ALA A 134 16.51 -9.13 -26.10
C ALA A 134 16.46 -10.29 -25.11
N VAL A 135 15.28 -10.64 -24.61
CA VAL A 135 15.04 -11.81 -23.76
C VAL A 135 15.40 -13.09 -24.50
N ALA A 136 14.91 -13.25 -25.75
CA ALA A 136 15.23 -14.42 -26.58
C ALA A 136 16.74 -14.56 -26.85
N ALA A 137 17.43 -13.46 -27.11
CA ALA A 137 18.87 -13.45 -27.33
C ALA A 137 19.66 -13.90 -26.08
N LEU A 138 19.28 -13.39 -24.89
CA LEU A 138 19.89 -13.78 -23.61
C LEU A 138 19.67 -15.27 -23.31
N LEU A 139 18.44 -15.77 -23.46
CA LEU A 139 18.11 -17.17 -23.21
C LEU A 139 18.80 -18.11 -24.20
N SER A 140 18.92 -17.71 -25.48
CA SER A 140 19.67 -18.45 -26.48
C SER A 140 21.17 -18.46 -26.19
N GLY A 141 21.68 -17.44 -25.50
CA GLY A 141 23.06 -17.34 -25.02
C GLY A 141 23.34 -18.10 -23.72
N GLY A 142 22.34 -18.83 -23.16
CA GLY A 142 22.49 -19.65 -21.96
C GLY A 142 22.17 -18.91 -20.65
N ALA A 143 21.40 -17.82 -20.70
CA ALA A 143 20.90 -17.21 -19.47
C ALA A 143 19.97 -18.17 -18.69
N GLU A 144 20.13 -18.24 -17.37
CA GLU A 144 19.19 -18.92 -16.48
C GLU A 144 17.81 -18.29 -16.66
N VAL A 145 16.76 -19.12 -16.79
CA VAL A 145 15.39 -18.62 -17.07
C VAL A 145 14.71 -18.02 -15.85
N ASP A 146 14.91 -18.61 -14.67
CA ASP A 146 14.29 -18.21 -13.40
C ASP A 146 15.32 -17.80 -12.33
N PRO A 147 16.33 -16.98 -12.62
CA PRO A 147 17.21 -16.49 -11.57
C PRO A 147 16.39 -15.61 -10.62
N MET A 148 16.55 -15.82 -9.32
CA MET A 148 15.93 -14.97 -8.30
C MET A 148 16.94 -13.92 -7.82
N GLU A 149 16.55 -12.64 -7.82
CA GLU A 149 17.35 -11.62 -7.14
C GLU A 149 17.13 -11.71 -5.63
N PRO A 150 18.18 -11.53 -4.79
CA PRO A 150 18.12 -11.86 -3.37
C PRO A 150 17.36 -10.84 -2.50
N VAL A 151 17.08 -9.63 -2.99
CA VAL A 151 16.43 -8.57 -2.20
C VAL A 151 14.96 -8.89 -1.99
N TRP A 152 14.24 -9.12 -3.09
CA TRP A 152 12.80 -9.41 -3.09
C TRP A 152 12.45 -10.82 -3.56
N GLY A 153 13.45 -11.60 -4.01
CA GLY A 153 13.25 -12.94 -4.55
C GLY A 153 12.45 -12.95 -5.86
N GLN A 154 12.57 -11.89 -6.65
CA GLN A 154 11.81 -11.79 -7.89
C GLN A 154 12.57 -12.42 -9.06
N THR A 155 11.82 -13.04 -9.98
CA THR A 155 12.30 -13.60 -11.24
C THR A 155 12.10 -12.64 -12.42
N PRO A 156 12.76 -12.83 -13.58
CA PRO A 156 12.48 -12.07 -14.80
C PRO A 156 11.01 -12.10 -15.21
N LEU A 157 10.32 -13.25 -15.03
CA LEU A 157 8.88 -13.35 -15.31
C LEU A 157 8.05 -12.43 -14.42
N MET A 158 8.42 -12.25 -13.15
CA MET A 158 7.76 -11.30 -12.23
C MET A 158 7.97 -9.86 -12.67
N PHE A 159 9.18 -9.50 -13.13
CA PHE A 159 9.45 -8.17 -13.69
C PHE A 159 8.62 -7.89 -14.95
N ALA A 160 8.51 -8.87 -15.86
CA ALA A 160 7.67 -8.75 -17.04
C ALA A 160 6.19 -8.61 -16.68
N ALA A 161 5.71 -9.41 -15.72
CA ALA A 161 4.32 -9.40 -15.26
C ALA A 161 3.91 -8.06 -14.64
N ALA A 162 4.71 -7.53 -13.72
CA ALA A 162 4.48 -6.21 -13.12
C ALA A 162 4.52 -5.08 -14.15
N GLY A 163 5.38 -5.21 -15.16
CA GLY A 163 5.49 -4.23 -16.28
C GLY A 163 4.44 -4.39 -17.38
N GLY A 164 3.55 -5.40 -17.32
CA GLY A 164 2.55 -5.65 -18.35
C GLY A 164 3.12 -6.14 -19.70
N ARG A 165 4.27 -6.83 -19.68
CA ARG A 165 5.04 -7.20 -20.88
C ARG A 165 4.59 -8.55 -21.45
N ALA A 166 3.40 -8.61 -22.05
CA ALA A 166 2.78 -9.85 -22.49
C ALA A 166 3.65 -10.68 -23.45
N GLU A 167 4.26 -10.06 -24.45
CA GLU A 167 5.14 -10.76 -25.41
C GLU A 167 6.38 -11.37 -24.72
N VAL A 168 6.97 -10.65 -23.76
CA VAL A 168 8.09 -11.16 -22.96
C VAL A 168 7.66 -12.33 -22.08
N ILE A 169 6.46 -12.25 -21.48
CA ILE A 169 5.86 -13.33 -20.69
C ILE A 169 5.73 -14.59 -21.55
N GLU A 170 5.20 -14.48 -22.76
CA GLU A 170 5.07 -15.60 -23.70
C GLU A 170 6.43 -16.25 -23.99
N VAL A 171 7.45 -15.45 -24.33
CA VAL A 171 8.81 -15.94 -24.61
C VAL A 171 9.42 -16.63 -23.38
N LEU A 172 9.28 -16.04 -22.18
CA LEU A 172 9.81 -16.66 -20.96
C LEU A 172 9.14 -17.99 -20.66
N LEU A 173 7.80 -18.07 -20.78
CA LEU A 173 7.04 -19.32 -20.55
C LEU A 173 7.35 -20.39 -21.60
N GLU A 174 7.51 -20.04 -22.87
CA GLU A 174 7.96 -20.96 -23.92
C GLU A 174 9.37 -21.52 -23.65
N LYS A 175 10.21 -20.75 -22.97
CA LYS A 175 11.56 -21.18 -22.55
C LYS A 175 11.60 -21.86 -21.18
N GLY A 176 10.43 -22.16 -20.61
CA GLY A 176 10.30 -22.96 -19.40
C GLY A 176 10.32 -22.17 -18.10
N ALA A 177 10.07 -20.85 -18.13
CA ALA A 177 9.88 -20.08 -16.91
C ALA A 177 8.71 -20.63 -16.08
N ASN A 178 8.89 -20.73 -14.78
CA ASN A 178 7.88 -21.26 -13.87
C ASN A 178 6.94 -20.15 -13.36
N PRO A 179 5.67 -20.10 -13.78
CA PRO A 179 4.72 -19.07 -13.36
C PRO A 179 4.24 -19.22 -11.90
N ALA A 180 4.55 -20.35 -11.25
CA ALA A 180 4.14 -20.64 -9.87
C ALA A 180 5.16 -20.18 -8.82
N LEU A 181 6.34 -19.70 -9.22
CA LEU A 181 7.32 -19.16 -8.28
C LEU A 181 6.78 -17.94 -7.56
N THR A 182 7.11 -17.83 -6.27
CA THR A 182 6.69 -16.72 -5.41
C THR A 182 7.88 -15.83 -5.03
N ALA A 183 7.63 -14.54 -4.94
CA ALA A 183 8.58 -13.59 -4.39
C ALA A 183 8.83 -13.86 -2.90
N LYS A 184 9.92 -13.31 -2.35
CA LYS A 184 10.28 -13.48 -0.94
C LYS A 184 9.17 -12.99 0.00
N VAL A 185 8.91 -13.78 1.03
CA VAL A 185 8.04 -13.40 2.15
C VAL A 185 8.86 -12.70 3.22
N VAL A 186 8.35 -11.60 3.74
CA VAL A 186 8.97 -10.79 4.80
C VAL A 186 8.07 -10.77 6.02
N ASP A 187 8.58 -11.21 7.16
CA ASP A 187 7.95 -11.02 8.48
C ASP A 187 8.12 -9.56 8.89
N VAL A 188 7.04 -8.78 8.75
CA VAL A 188 7.03 -7.35 9.06
C VAL A 188 7.12 -7.10 10.56
N VAL A 189 6.54 -8.01 11.37
CA VAL A 189 6.58 -7.93 12.84
C VAL A 189 7.99 -8.15 13.36
N ALA A 190 8.67 -9.20 12.87
CA ALA A 190 10.04 -9.48 13.26
C ALA A 190 11.00 -8.34 12.84
N ARG A 191 10.81 -7.81 11.63
CA ARG A 191 11.57 -6.66 11.13
C ARG A 191 11.35 -5.40 11.96
N ASP A 192 10.09 -5.03 12.23
CA ASP A 192 9.77 -3.86 13.09
C ASP A 192 10.36 -4.01 14.49
N ARG A 193 10.29 -5.22 15.06
CA ARG A 193 10.91 -5.52 16.37
C ARG A 193 12.42 -5.33 16.34
N ALA A 194 13.09 -5.80 15.30
CA ALA A 194 14.55 -5.61 15.13
C ALA A 194 14.91 -4.13 14.98
N ASP A 195 14.17 -3.39 14.11
CA ASP A 195 14.38 -1.97 13.87
C ASP A 195 14.15 -1.12 15.14
N ARG A 196 13.16 -1.49 15.97
CA ARG A 196 12.91 -0.84 17.27
C ARG A 196 14.03 -1.13 18.25
N ALA A 197 14.52 -2.37 18.30
CA ALA A 197 15.64 -2.74 19.18
C ALA A 197 16.92 -1.97 18.81
N GLU A 198 17.21 -1.80 17.53
CA GLU A 198 18.36 -1.00 17.07
C GLU A 198 18.18 0.50 17.36
N ARG A 199 16.99 1.05 17.12
CA ARG A 199 16.66 2.45 17.47
C ARG A 199 16.81 2.67 18.98
N ARG A 200 16.34 1.74 19.80
CA ARG A 200 16.48 1.80 21.25
C ARG A 200 17.95 1.83 21.67
N LYS A 201 18.78 0.89 21.21
CA LYS A 201 20.23 0.87 21.47
C LYS A 201 20.92 2.16 21.05
N ARG A 202 20.53 2.74 19.91
CA ARG A 202 21.06 4.02 19.46
C ARG A 202 20.65 5.17 20.37
N ASN A 203 19.38 5.24 20.78
CA ASN A 203 18.88 6.26 21.67
C ASN A 203 19.50 6.16 23.07
N GLU A 204 19.68 4.94 23.59
CA GLU A 204 20.40 4.68 24.84
C GLU A 204 21.84 5.21 24.80
N ARG A 205 22.58 4.97 23.71
CA ARG A 205 23.93 5.53 23.52
C ARG A 205 23.92 7.06 23.51
N ILE A 206 22.92 7.68 22.85
CA ILE A 206 22.77 9.13 22.79
C ILE A 206 22.37 9.67 24.18
N ALA A 207 21.45 9.03 24.89
CA ALA A 207 21.03 9.43 26.23
C ALA A 207 22.19 9.30 27.24
N ALA A 208 22.90 8.18 27.23
CA ALA A 208 24.07 7.96 28.10
C ALA A 208 25.21 8.97 27.85
N SER A 209 25.32 9.51 26.62
CA SER A 209 26.28 10.59 26.32
C SER A 209 25.86 11.96 26.86
N ARG A 210 24.57 12.14 27.22
CA ARG A 210 24.01 13.41 27.70
C ARG A 210 23.74 13.40 29.22
N ASP A 211 23.26 12.28 29.77
CA ASP A 211 22.95 12.09 31.17
C ASP A 211 23.22 10.62 31.57
N PRO A 212 24.22 10.34 32.46
CA PRO A 212 24.54 8.99 32.90
C PRO A 212 23.37 8.25 33.60
N ASN A 213 22.40 8.99 34.16
CA ASN A 213 21.25 8.41 34.87
C ASN A 213 20.00 8.21 33.99
N ALA A 214 20.04 8.65 32.72
CA ALA A 214 18.90 8.53 31.80
C ALA A 214 18.53 7.07 31.48
N ALA A 215 19.54 6.19 31.47
CA ALA A 215 19.34 4.76 31.19
C ALA A 215 18.57 4.04 32.33
N GLU A 216 18.74 4.45 33.56
CA GLU A 216 18.06 3.86 34.73
C GLU A 216 16.60 4.28 34.78
N LYS A 217 16.31 5.56 34.55
CA LYS A 217 14.92 6.10 34.43
C LYS A 217 14.13 5.46 33.29
N GLN A 218 14.80 5.11 32.20
CA GLN A 218 14.15 4.46 31.06
C GLN A 218 13.82 2.98 31.38
N LYS A 219 14.70 2.27 32.09
CA LYS A 219 14.43 0.91 32.58
C LYS A 219 13.23 0.84 33.52
N GLU A 220 13.14 1.78 34.46
CA GLU A 220 12.00 1.88 35.38
C GLU A 220 10.67 2.10 34.65
N ARG A 221 10.66 2.93 33.59
CA ARG A 221 9.47 3.11 32.72
C ARG A 221 9.09 1.83 31.99
N GLU A 222 10.05 1.12 31.38
CA GLU A 222 9.82 -0.12 30.64
C GLU A 222 9.33 -1.27 31.54
N GLU A 223 9.77 -1.30 32.81
CA GLU A 223 9.28 -2.27 33.78
C GLU A 223 7.87 -1.94 34.28
N ALA A 224 7.49 -0.68 34.30
CA ALA A 224 6.14 -0.25 34.61
C ALA A 224 5.15 -0.59 33.47
N GLU A 225 5.54 -0.42 32.20
CA GLU A 225 4.75 -0.77 31.02
C GLU A 225 4.47 -2.29 30.90
N LYS A 226 5.37 -3.15 31.38
CA LYS A 226 5.22 -4.62 31.32
C LYS A 226 4.25 -5.22 32.34
N ARG A 227 3.67 -4.43 33.23
CA ARG A 227 2.81 -4.92 34.32
C ARG A 227 1.33 -5.08 33.96
N GLY A 228 0.92 -4.75 32.72
CA GLY A 228 -0.45 -4.97 32.24
C GLY A 228 -0.64 -6.39 31.73
N ASN A 229 -1.63 -7.13 32.25
CA ASN A 229 -2.02 -8.47 31.79
C ASN A 229 -2.97 -8.43 30.57
N GLU A 230 -3.21 -7.26 29.97
CA GLU A 230 -4.08 -7.12 28.80
C GLU A 230 -3.32 -7.41 27.50
N PRO A 231 -3.97 -8.06 26.52
CA PRO A 231 -3.36 -8.26 25.22
C PRO A 231 -3.07 -6.91 24.56
N GLU A 232 -1.82 -6.73 24.07
CA GLU A 232 -1.43 -5.49 23.42
C GLU A 232 -2.22 -5.30 22.09
N PRO A 233 -2.71 -4.09 21.80
CA PRO A 233 -3.33 -3.78 20.53
C PRO A 233 -2.31 -3.93 19.38
N LEU A 234 -2.77 -4.46 18.24
CA LEU A 234 -1.93 -4.62 17.07
C LEU A 234 -1.42 -3.26 16.60
N ASN A 235 -0.09 -3.11 16.55
CA ASN A 235 0.52 -1.98 15.85
C ASN A 235 0.44 -2.20 14.34
N TYR A 236 0.91 -1.21 13.54
CA TYR A 236 0.91 -1.33 12.08
C TYR A 236 1.60 -2.60 11.56
N ALA A 237 2.75 -2.93 12.11
CA ALA A 237 3.47 -4.16 11.75
C ALA A 237 2.66 -5.41 12.07
N GLY A 238 1.96 -5.43 13.21
CA GLY A 238 1.05 -6.51 13.61
C GLY A 238 -0.18 -6.62 12.72
N GLN A 239 -0.72 -5.49 12.24
CA GLN A 239 -1.84 -5.50 11.29
C GLN A 239 -1.43 -6.01 9.90
N VAL A 240 -0.20 -5.72 9.46
CA VAL A 240 0.34 -6.21 8.18
C VAL A 240 0.76 -7.68 8.29
N GLY A 241 1.34 -8.08 9.42
CA GLY A 241 1.85 -9.44 9.66
C GLY A 241 2.98 -9.81 8.69
N TRP A 242 2.62 -10.37 7.57
CA TRP A 242 3.52 -10.82 6.51
C TRP A 242 3.32 -10.02 5.22
N GLN A 243 4.39 -9.87 4.42
CA GLN A 243 4.36 -9.16 3.15
C GLN A 243 5.19 -9.90 2.09
N GLY A 244 4.78 -9.83 0.82
CA GLY A 244 5.45 -10.50 -0.29
C GLY A 244 4.77 -11.80 -0.69
N GLY A 245 5.53 -12.81 -1.14
CA GLY A 245 4.99 -14.10 -1.57
C GLY A 245 4.09 -14.03 -2.81
N LEU A 246 4.27 -13.00 -3.66
CA LEU A 246 3.46 -12.79 -4.85
C LEU A 246 4.00 -13.59 -6.03
N THR A 247 3.11 -14.23 -6.78
CA THR A 247 3.40 -14.87 -8.07
C THR A 247 3.43 -13.83 -9.20
N PRO A 248 3.94 -14.15 -10.40
CA PRO A 248 3.79 -13.29 -11.58
C PRO A 248 2.33 -12.89 -11.86
N LEU A 249 1.38 -13.85 -11.72
CA LEU A 249 -0.04 -13.56 -11.94
C LEU A 249 -0.61 -12.57 -10.91
N LEU A 250 -0.22 -12.70 -9.64
CA LEU A 250 -0.62 -11.76 -8.59
C LEU A 250 -0.08 -10.35 -8.83
N LEU A 251 1.18 -10.23 -9.31
CA LEU A 251 1.77 -8.95 -9.67
C LEU A 251 1.04 -8.28 -10.84
N ALA A 252 0.77 -9.04 -11.92
CA ALA A 252 0.01 -8.54 -13.06
C ALA A 252 -1.41 -8.13 -12.68
N ALA A 253 -2.10 -8.92 -11.84
CA ALA A 253 -3.46 -8.64 -11.38
C ALA A 253 -3.51 -7.40 -10.45
N ARG A 254 -2.52 -7.22 -9.57
CA ARG A 254 -2.38 -6.05 -8.71
C ARG A 254 -2.29 -4.76 -9.51
N ASP A 255 -1.51 -4.79 -10.58
CA ASP A 255 -1.20 -3.62 -11.39
C ASP A 255 -2.17 -3.45 -12.59
N GLY A 256 -3.21 -4.30 -12.68
CA GLY A 256 -4.27 -4.22 -13.68
C GLY A 256 -3.81 -4.56 -15.11
N GLN A 257 -2.76 -5.35 -15.26
CA GLN A 257 -2.12 -5.66 -16.54
C GLN A 257 -2.85 -6.79 -17.27
N VAL A 258 -3.97 -6.48 -17.93
CA VAL A 258 -4.88 -7.47 -18.52
C VAL A 258 -4.17 -8.42 -19.49
N GLU A 259 -3.39 -7.89 -20.44
CA GLU A 259 -2.71 -8.72 -21.45
C GLU A 259 -1.65 -9.63 -20.81
N ALA A 260 -0.94 -9.15 -19.78
CA ALA A 260 -0.01 -9.97 -19.02
C ALA A 260 -0.72 -11.10 -18.25
N VAL A 261 -1.87 -10.81 -17.64
CA VAL A 261 -2.71 -11.82 -16.98
C VAL A 261 -3.14 -12.89 -17.98
N LEU A 262 -3.60 -12.50 -19.16
CA LEU A 262 -4.00 -13.42 -20.22
C LEU A 262 -2.85 -14.31 -20.70
N ALA A 263 -1.66 -13.71 -20.92
CA ALA A 263 -0.46 -14.46 -21.30
C ALA A 263 -0.03 -15.47 -20.23
N LEU A 264 -0.07 -15.09 -18.94
CA LEU A 264 0.26 -15.97 -17.83
C LEU A 264 -0.73 -17.13 -17.69
N LEU A 265 -2.03 -16.88 -17.78
CA LEU A 265 -3.06 -17.93 -17.73
C LEU A 265 -2.93 -18.88 -18.93
N LYS A 266 -2.67 -18.37 -20.13
CA LYS A 266 -2.38 -19.19 -21.32
C LYS A 266 -1.14 -20.07 -21.13
N GLY A 267 -0.13 -19.56 -20.43
CA GLY A 267 1.10 -20.27 -20.09
C GLY A 267 0.99 -21.17 -18.86
N GLY A 268 -0.21 -21.41 -18.33
CA GLY A 268 -0.46 -22.37 -17.26
C GLY A 268 -0.34 -21.84 -15.83
N ALA A 269 -0.35 -20.52 -15.62
CA ALA A 269 -0.47 -19.95 -14.28
C ALA A 269 -1.82 -20.34 -13.65
N ASP A 270 -1.79 -20.77 -12.37
CA ASP A 270 -3.01 -21.12 -11.64
C ASP A 270 -3.77 -19.84 -11.24
N VAL A 271 -5.01 -19.71 -11.75
CA VAL A 271 -5.91 -18.60 -11.49
C VAL A 271 -6.28 -18.47 -10.00
N ASN A 272 -6.09 -19.53 -9.23
CA ASN A 272 -6.41 -19.61 -7.79
C ASN A 272 -5.18 -19.66 -6.88
N GLN A 273 -3.96 -19.61 -7.41
CA GLN A 273 -2.77 -19.58 -6.58
C GLN A 273 -2.73 -18.29 -5.75
N VAL A 274 -2.80 -18.44 -4.43
CA VAL A 274 -2.75 -17.32 -3.48
C VAL A 274 -1.31 -16.93 -3.13
N SER A 275 -1.14 -15.73 -2.58
CA SER A 275 0.15 -15.29 -2.03
C SER A 275 0.53 -16.07 -0.79
N ASP A 276 1.81 -16.40 -0.63
CA ASP A 276 2.33 -17.14 0.53
C ASP A 276 2.28 -16.36 1.84
N SER A 277 2.04 -15.05 1.78
CA SER A 277 2.04 -14.16 2.96
C SER A 277 0.65 -13.91 3.53
N THR A 278 -0.30 -13.51 2.69
CA THR A 278 -1.59 -12.96 3.12
C THR A 278 -2.78 -13.64 2.47
N LEU A 279 -2.56 -14.76 1.78
CA LEU A 279 -3.56 -15.56 1.07
C LEU A 279 -4.38 -14.77 0.02
N LEU A 280 -3.79 -13.71 -0.55
CA LEU A 280 -4.45 -12.93 -1.60
C LEU A 280 -4.53 -13.74 -2.89
N SER A 281 -5.74 -13.95 -3.41
CA SER A 281 -5.95 -14.53 -4.73
C SER A 281 -5.81 -13.47 -5.84
N PRO A 282 -5.56 -13.87 -7.12
CA PRO A 282 -5.51 -12.93 -8.25
C PRO A 282 -6.78 -12.08 -8.40
N MET A 283 -7.95 -12.67 -8.16
CA MET A 283 -9.22 -11.95 -8.19
C MET A 283 -9.33 -10.94 -7.04
N LEU A 284 -8.96 -11.36 -5.83
CA LEU A 284 -9.04 -10.47 -4.65
C LEU A 284 -8.07 -9.30 -4.76
N ILE A 285 -6.81 -9.54 -5.17
CA ILE A 285 -5.81 -8.47 -5.30
C ILE A 285 -6.18 -7.47 -6.41
N ALA A 286 -6.78 -7.93 -7.52
CA ALA A 286 -7.34 -7.04 -8.55
C ALA A 286 -8.47 -6.18 -7.98
N THR A 287 -9.38 -6.77 -7.18
CA THR A 287 -10.51 -6.07 -6.56
C THR A 287 -10.03 -5.01 -5.57
N ILE A 288 -9.08 -5.33 -4.69
CA ILE A 288 -8.49 -4.40 -3.71
C ILE A 288 -7.85 -3.18 -4.40
N ASN A 289 -7.31 -3.36 -5.60
CA ASN A 289 -6.70 -2.28 -6.38
C ASN A 289 -7.68 -1.58 -7.34
N GLY A 290 -8.96 -1.97 -7.32
CA GLY A 290 -10.03 -1.33 -8.08
C GLY A 290 -10.11 -1.76 -9.55
N HIS A 291 -9.47 -2.86 -9.93
CA HIS A 291 -9.52 -3.42 -11.29
C HIS A 291 -10.71 -4.39 -11.43
N PHE A 292 -11.94 -3.86 -11.30
CA PHE A 292 -13.15 -4.68 -11.26
C PHE A 292 -13.40 -5.47 -12.55
N ASP A 293 -13.14 -4.87 -13.71
CA ASP A 293 -13.27 -5.58 -15.00
C ASP A 293 -12.31 -6.78 -15.07
N LEU A 294 -11.06 -6.59 -14.60
CA LEU A 294 -10.08 -7.67 -14.54
C LEU A 294 -10.49 -8.74 -13.52
N ALA A 295 -10.97 -8.34 -12.34
CA ALA A 295 -11.45 -9.27 -11.33
C ALA A 295 -12.60 -10.14 -11.85
N MET A 296 -13.54 -9.53 -12.59
CA MET A 296 -14.65 -10.26 -13.20
C MET A 296 -14.21 -11.14 -14.37
N MET A 297 -13.21 -10.72 -15.14
CA MET A 297 -12.59 -11.56 -16.16
C MET A 297 -11.92 -12.80 -15.54
N LEU A 298 -11.24 -12.65 -14.41
CA LEU A 298 -10.65 -13.78 -13.66
C LEU A 298 -11.74 -14.72 -13.13
N PHE A 299 -12.83 -14.19 -12.57
CA PHE A 299 -14.00 -14.96 -12.17
C PHE A 299 -14.57 -15.81 -13.31
N GLU A 300 -14.74 -15.24 -14.50
CA GLU A 300 -15.21 -15.96 -15.70
C GLU A 300 -14.24 -17.05 -16.15
N ARG A 301 -12.97 -16.99 -15.75
CA ARG A 301 -11.93 -18.00 -16.01
C ARG A 301 -11.70 -18.97 -14.86
N GLY A 302 -12.61 -19.01 -13.89
CA GLY A 302 -12.59 -20.00 -12.83
C GLY A 302 -11.88 -19.57 -11.55
N ALA A 303 -11.64 -18.26 -11.35
CA ALA A 303 -11.21 -17.75 -10.05
C ALA A 303 -12.30 -17.99 -9.00
N ASP A 304 -11.90 -18.49 -7.83
CA ASP A 304 -12.81 -18.74 -6.72
C ASP A 304 -13.26 -17.40 -6.09
N PRO A 305 -14.54 -17.03 -6.21
CA PRO A 305 -15.06 -15.80 -5.66
C PRO A 305 -15.17 -15.81 -4.12
N LYS A 306 -15.02 -16.97 -3.49
CA LYS A 306 -15.09 -17.17 -2.03
C LYS A 306 -13.73 -17.11 -1.35
N SER A 307 -12.65 -17.03 -2.13
CA SER A 307 -11.29 -16.91 -1.59
C SER A 307 -11.17 -15.67 -0.73
N ALA A 308 -10.76 -15.84 0.53
CA ALA A 308 -10.53 -14.76 1.47
C ALA A 308 -9.05 -14.58 1.77
N SER A 309 -8.64 -13.35 2.11
CA SER A 309 -7.32 -13.09 2.67
C SER A 309 -7.19 -13.61 4.11
N GLU A 310 -5.97 -13.62 4.65
CA GLU A 310 -5.70 -13.91 6.07
C GLU A 310 -6.50 -12.98 7.01
N ALA A 311 -6.78 -11.73 6.57
CA ALA A 311 -7.60 -10.78 7.31
C ALA A 311 -9.11 -10.99 7.14
N GLY A 312 -9.57 -12.06 6.47
CA GLY A 312 -10.97 -12.35 6.22
C GLY A 312 -11.60 -11.52 5.09
N ASP A 313 -10.82 -10.71 4.34
CA ASP A 313 -11.34 -9.91 3.25
C ASP A 313 -11.66 -10.79 2.04
N THR A 314 -12.92 -10.74 1.60
CA THR A 314 -13.40 -11.43 0.39
C THR A 314 -13.55 -10.46 -0.78
N PRO A 315 -13.60 -10.92 -2.04
CA PRO A 315 -13.90 -10.03 -3.17
C PRO A 315 -15.19 -9.22 -3.00
N LEU A 316 -16.18 -9.77 -2.30
CA LEU A 316 -17.44 -9.09 -2.01
C LEU A 316 -17.24 -7.87 -1.09
N HIS A 317 -16.53 -8.07 0.04
CA HIS A 317 -16.23 -7.00 0.97
C HIS A 317 -15.23 -6.00 0.36
N ALA A 318 -14.20 -6.49 -0.35
CA ALA A 318 -13.18 -5.67 -1.00
C ALA A 318 -13.75 -4.69 -2.03
N ALA A 319 -14.72 -5.13 -2.87
CA ALA A 319 -15.35 -4.28 -3.88
C ALA A 319 -16.09 -3.10 -3.23
N LEU A 320 -16.88 -3.38 -2.20
CA LEU A 320 -17.61 -2.35 -1.43
C LEU A 320 -16.62 -1.41 -0.71
N ASN A 321 -15.61 -1.98 -0.08
CA ASN A 321 -14.62 -1.21 0.67
C ASN A 321 -13.76 -0.34 -0.23
N MET A 322 -13.40 -0.80 -1.43
CA MET A 322 -12.65 -0.01 -2.42
C MET A 322 -13.48 1.17 -2.93
N HIS A 323 -14.76 0.98 -3.26
CA HIS A 323 -15.63 2.05 -3.72
C HIS A 323 -15.77 3.17 -2.68
N TRP A 324 -15.90 2.80 -1.41
CA TRP A 324 -16.07 3.72 -0.27
C TRP A 324 -14.79 3.91 0.56
N ALA A 325 -13.61 3.61 -0.02
CA ALA A 325 -12.34 3.80 0.69
C ALA A 325 -12.20 5.24 1.22
N PRO A 326 -11.82 5.44 2.50
CA PRO A 326 -11.71 6.77 3.08
C PRO A 326 -10.64 7.60 2.35
N LYS A 327 -10.76 8.91 2.40
CA LYS A 327 -9.71 9.82 1.92
C LYS A 327 -8.49 9.66 2.82
N ALA A 328 -7.41 9.12 2.27
CA ALA A 328 -6.15 8.96 2.98
C ALA A 328 -5.17 10.11 2.68
N ARG A 329 -4.12 10.22 3.50
CA ARG A 329 -3.01 11.14 3.27
C ARG A 329 -2.15 10.75 2.06
N HIS A 330 -2.23 9.49 1.63
CA HIS A 330 -1.52 8.93 0.49
C HIS A 330 -2.48 8.66 -0.66
N PRO A 331 -2.00 8.69 -1.91
CA PRO A 331 -2.83 8.35 -3.06
C PRO A 331 -3.49 6.98 -2.89
N GLN A 332 -4.80 6.93 -3.14
CA GLN A 332 -5.58 5.68 -3.16
C GLN A 332 -5.71 5.20 -4.59
N PRO A 333 -5.87 3.88 -4.82
CA PRO A 333 -6.22 3.38 -6.13
C PRO A 333 -7.49 4.05 -6.64
N VAL A 334 -7.45 4.54 -7.88
CA VAL A 334 -8.58 5.22 -8.53
C VAL A 334 -9.09 4.44 -9.76
N ALA A 335 -8.50 3.29 -10.03
CA ALA A 335 -8.80 2.47 -11.20
C ALA A 335 -10.30 2.12 -11.29
N TYR A 336 -10.97 1.89 -10.15
CA TYR A 336 -12.40 1.58 -10.09
C TYR A 336 -13.29 2.65 -10.74
N MET A 337 -12.84 3.90 -10.80
CA MET A 337 -13.58 5.00 -11.43
C MET A 337 -13.62 4.91 -12.97
N GLN A 338 -12.77 4.08 -13.56
CA GLN A 338 -12.61 3.90 -15.01
C GLN A 338 -13.09 2.52 -15.47
N GLN A 339 -13.62 1.70 -14.56
CA GLN A 339 -14.11 0.37 -14.89
C GLN A 339 -15.51 0.42 -15.51
N LYS A 340 -15.82 -0.53 -16.36
CA LYS A 340 -17.19 -0.74 -16.90
C LYS A 340 -18.08 -1.41 -15.86
N THR A 341 -17.53 -2.41 -15.17
CA THR A 341 -18.21 -3.09 -14.08
C THR A 341 -18.30 -2.17 -12.88
N THR A 342 -19.51 -1.86 -12.44
CA THR A 342 -19.74 -1.14 -11.18
C THR A 342 -19.55 -2.07 -9.99
N TYR A 343 -19.26 -1.49 -8.81
CA TYR A 343 -19.15 -2.30 -7.58
C TYR A 343 -20.46 -3.04 -7.27
N LEU A 344 -21.64 -2.44 -7.50
CA LEU A 344 -22.94 -3.09 -7.27
C LEU A 344 -23.17 -4.28 -8.21
N GLU A 345 -22.84 -4.15 -9.51
CA GLU A 345 -22.88 -5.26 -10.44
C GLU A 345 -21.94 -6.39 -10.03
N MET A 346 -20.73 -6.04 -9.59
CA MET A 346 -19.78 -7.01 -9.07
C MET A 346 -20.33 -7.71 -7.81
N LEU A 347 -20.88 -6.95 -6.84
CA LEU A 347 -21.51 -7.52 -5.64
C LEU A 347 -22.62 -8.51 -6.02
N GLU A 348 -23.52 -8.12 -6.92
CA GLU A 348 -24.65 -8.98 -7.33
C GLU A 348 -24.16 -10.28 -7.99
N ARG A 349 -23.14 -10.22 -8.85
CA ARG A 349 -22.56 -11.41 -9.48
C ARG A 349 -21.91 -12.34 -8.47
N LEU A 350 -21.17 -11.80 -7.50
CA LEU A 350 -20.53 -12.57 -6.44
C LEU A 350 -21.56 -13.25 -5.52
N LEU A 351 -22.61 -12.51 -5.14
CA LEU A 351 -23.71 -13.05 -4.32
C LEU A 351 -24.48 -14.15 -5.05
N LYS A 352 -24.74 -14.00 -6.37
CA LYS A 352 -25.31 -15.07 -7.20
C LYS A 352 -24.41 -16.30 -7.30
N ALA A 353 -23.10 -16.13 -7.20
CA ALA A 353 -22.13 -17.23 -7.13
C ALA A 353 -22.04 -17.88 -5.72
N GLY A 354 -22.81 -17.41 -4.75
CA GLY A 354 -22.91 -17.99 -3.42
C GLY A 354 -21.76 -17.57 -2.49
N VAL A 355 -21.21 -16.38 -2.68
CA VAL A 355 -20.32 -15.74 -1.69
C VAL A 355 -21.16 -15.37 -0.46
N ASP A 356 -20.65 -15.68 0.73
CA ASP A 356 -21.34 -15.42 1.99
C ASP A 356 -21.44 -13.90 2.25
N PRO A 357 -22.66 -13.32 2.31
CA PRO A 357 -22.87 -11.91 2.62
C PRO A 357 -22.57 -11.56 4.09
N ASN A 358 -22.36 -12.56 4.94
CA ASN A 358 -22.08 -12.44 6.37
C ASN A 358 -20.60 -12.73 6.72
N ALA A 359 -19.75 -12.96 5.71
CA ALA A 359 -18.32 -13.14 5.93
C ALA A 359 -17.74 -11.96 6.74
N ARG A 360 -16.99 -12.29 7.79
CA ARG A 360 -16.45 -11.30 8.74
C ARG A 360 -14.96 -11.06 8.51
N LEU A 361 -14.53 -9.84 8.71
CA LEU A 361 -13.11 -9.54 8.81
C LEU A 361 -12.53 -10.12 10.10
N GLU A 362 -11.38 -10.78 9.99
CA GLU A 362 -10.59 -11.24 11.14
C GLU A 362 -9.78 -10.11 11.77
N ASN A 363 -9.38 -9.13 10.95
CA ASN A 363 -8.62 -7.96 11.37
C ASN A 363 -9.02 -6.72 10.56
N THR A 364 -8.76 -5.53 11.12
CA THR A 364 -8.85 -4.28 10.36
C THR A 364 -7.87 -4.29 9.18
N LEU A 365 -8.35 -3.92 7.99
CA LEU A 365 -7.60 -3.96 6.75
C LEU A 365 -6.61 -2.80 6.67
N TRP A 366 -5.30 -3.11 6.69
CA TRP A 366 -4.23 -2.10 6.66
C TRP A 366 -4.13 -1.36 5.32
N TYR A 367 -4.44 -2.02 4.20
CA TYR A 367 -4.27 -1.48 2.85
C TYR A 367 -5.35 -0.46 2.44
N THR A 368 -6.47 -0.36 3.18
CA THR A 368 -7.55 0.58 2.86
C THR A 368 -7.35 1.97 3.44
N THR A 369 -6.48 2.10 4.43
CA THR A 369 -6.23 3.35 5.14
C THR A 369 -4.77 3.80 5.06
N TYR A 370 -3.89 2.97 4.48
CA TYR A 370 -2.45 3.19 4.44
C TYR A 370 -1.91 3.71 5.78
N ASN A 371 -2.23 2.97 6.85
CA ASN A 371 -1.77 3.13 8.22
C ASN A 371 -2.68 3.87 9.21
N ARG A 372 -3.72 4.57 8.78
CA ARG A 372 -4.53 5.29 9.75
C ARG A 372 -5.95 5.55 9.24
N ASP A 373 -6.92 4.89 9.84
CA ASP A 373 -8.29 5.39 9.79
C ASP A 373 -8.35 6.66 10.65
N LEU A 374 -8.60 7.79 10.00
CA LEU A 374 -8.62 9.09 10.69
C LEU A 374 -9.83 9.23 11.63
N LEU A 375 -10.81 8.35 11.52
CA LEU A 375 -11.91 8.23 12.47
C LEU A 375 -11.63 7.23 13.59
N GLY A 376 -10.56 6.44 13.50
CA GLY A 376 -10.14 5.49 14.53
C GLY A 376 -11.07 4.29 14.71
N VAL A 377 -11.96 4.02 13.76
CA VAL A 377 -12.93 2.91 13.85
C VAL A 377 -12.25 1.59 13.54
N ASP A 378 -12.17 0.68 14.51
CA ASP A 378 -11.75 -0.69 14.27
C ASP A 378 -12.84 -1.48 13.56
N ARG A 379 -12.47 -2.16 12.48
CA ARG A 379 -13.39 -2.90 11.61
C ARG A 379 -13.27 -4.41 11.75
N THR A 380 -12.55 -4.89 12.74
CA THR A 380 -12.48 -6.32 13.05
C THR A 380 -13.87 -6.88 13.28
N GLY A 381 -14.23 -7.95 12.61
CA GLY A 381 -15.56 -8.54 12.63
C GLY A 381 -16.61 -7.84 11.75
N ALA A 382 -16.26 -6.79 11.01
CA ALA A 382 -17.19 -6.14 10.09
C ALA A 382 -17.63 -7.09 8.97
N THR A 383 -18.93 -7.06 8.65
CA THR A 383 -19.52 -7.74 7.50
C THR A 383 -19.67 -6.79 6.32
N PRO A 384 -19.91 -7.27 5.08
CA PRO A 384 -20.29 -6.41 3.97
C PRO A 384 -21.49 -5.50 4.27
N PHE A 385 -22.50 -6.00 5.00
CA PHE A 385 -23.64 -5.19 5.42
C PHE A 385 -23.24 -4.06 6.36
N TRP A 386 -22.42 -4.35 7.38
CA TRP A 386 -21.89 -3.34 8.28
C TRP A 386 -21.09 -2.27 7.52
N ARG A 387 -20.28 -2.71 6.55
CA ARG A 387 -19.48 -1.79 5.72
C ARG A 387 -20.35 -0.88 4.85
N ALA A 388 -21.48 -1.41 4.30
CA ALA A 388 -22.45 -0.64 3.54
C ALA A 388 -23.17 0.38 4.46
N ALA A 389 -23.56 -0.03 5.68
CA ALA A 389 -24.14 0.88 6.67
C ALA A 389 -23.19 2.02 7.05
N TYR A 390 -21.90 1.72 7.23
CA TYR A 390 -20.86 2.73 7.48
C TYR A 390 -20.68 3.70 6.31
N ALA A 391 -20.94 3.26 5.08
CA ALA A 391 -20.94 4.11 3.88
C ALA A 391 -22.30 4.78 3.59
N LEU A 392 -23.32 4.54 4.40
CA LEU A 392 -24.69 5.02 4.19
C LEU A 392 -25.31 4.54 2.86
N ASP A 393 -24.87 3.39 2.38
CA ASP A 393 -25.21 2.84 1.07
C ASP A 393 -26.42 1.90 1.17
N ILE A 394 -27.61 2.49 1.13
CA ILE A 394 -28.89 1.74 1.23
C ILE A 394 -29.05 0.76 0.06
N GLU A 395 -28.53 1.09 -1.12
CA GLU A 395 -28.67 0.24 -2.30
C GLU A 395 -27.85 -1.05 -2.13
N ALA A 396 -26.60 -0.93 -1.67
CA ALA A 396 -25.78 -2.09 -1.32
C ALA A 396 -26.39 -2.89 -0.15
N MET A 397 -26.89 -2.22 0.90
CA MET A 397 -27.56 -2.92 2.01
C MET A 397 -28.78 -3.73 1.54
N ARG A 398 -29.65 -3.15 0.70
CA ARG A 398 -30.80 -3.85 0.14
C ARG A 398 -30.38 -5.03 -0.74
N LEU A 399 -29.32 -4.86 -1.53
CA LEU A 399 -28.76 -5.94 -2.33
C LEU A 399 -28.30 -7.09 -1.44
N LEU A 400 -27.51 -6.81 -0.41
CA LEU A 400 -26.98 -7.80 0.52
C LEU A 400 -28.11 -8.56 1.26
N LEU A 401 -29.16 -7.84 1.73
CA LEU A 401 -30.32 -8.43 2.38
C LEU A 401 -31.08 -9.43 1.50
N ARG A 402 -31.20 -9.15 0.20
CA ARG A 402 -31.82 -10.09 -0.75
C ARG A 402 -31.11 -11.44 -0.82
N PHE A 403 -29.82 -11.48 -0.45
CA PHE A 403 -29.00 -12.69 -0.43
C PHE A 403 -28.70 -13.20 0.99
N GLY A 404 -29.45 -12.73 2.01
CA GLY A 404 -29.40 -13.27 3.35
C GLY A 404 -28.37 -12.63 4.28
N ALA A 405 -27.97 -11.38 4.02
CA ALA A 405 -27.17 -10.63 5.00
C ALA A 405 -27.95 -10.41 6.29
N ASP A 406 -27.30 -10.62 7.43
CA ASP A 406 -27.83 -10.32 8.76
C ASP A 406 -27.51 -8.87 9.14
N PRO A 407 -28.52 -7.99 9.25
CA PRO A 407 -28.35 -6.58 9.58
C PRO A 407 -27.98 -6.33 11.05
N THR A 408 -27.97 -7.35 11.89
CA THR A 408 -27.77 -7.24 13.35
C THR A 408 -26.32 -7.50 13.76
N LEU A 409 -25.47 -8.02 12.87
CA LEU A 409 -24.10 -8.39 13.19
C LEU A 409 -23.20 -7.16 13.47
N PRO A 410 -22.67 -7.02 14.71
CA PRO A 410 -21.74 -5.95 15.05
C PRO A 410 -20.31 -6.30 14.66
N THR A 411 -19.40 -5.32 14.70
CA THR A 411 -17.96 -5.56 14.78
C THR A 411 -17.59 -6.23 16.11
N ILE A 412 -16.32 -6.60 16.28
CA ILE A 412 -15.80 -7.31 17.45
C ILE A 412 -14.91 -6.37 18.26
N LYS A 413 -15.08 -6.39 19.61
CA LYS A 413 -14.21 -5.64 20.51
C LYS A 413 -12.79 -6.23 20.49
N VAL A 414 -11.83 -5.42 20.12
CA VAL A 414 -10.39 -5.73 20.16
C VAL A 414 -9.70 -4.93 21.27
N PRO A 415 -8.45 -5.29 21.67
CA PRO A 415 -7.66 -4.46 22.58
C PRO A 415 -7.42 -3.06 21.99
N GLU A 416 -7.72 -2.02 22.75
CA GLU A 416 -7.52 -0.63 22.35
C GLU A 416 -6.18 -0.11 22.87
N ARG A 417 -5.52 0.78 22.10
CA ARG A 417 -4.39 1.54 22.62
C ARG A 417 -4.90 2.58 23.60
N VAL A 418 -4.46 2.48 24.84
CA VAL A 418 -4.59 3.56 25.79
C VAL A 418 -3.52 4.60 25.41
N ASP A 419 -3.88 5.65 24.68
CA ASP A 419 -3.03 6.81 24.45
C ASP A 419 -2.97 7.60 25.75
N GLU A 420 -1.94 7.36 26.58
CA GLU A 420 -1.70 8.13 27.81
C GLU A 420 -1.49 9.63 27.54
N GLU A 421 -1.07 10.00 26.30
CA GLU A 421 -0.93 11.41 25.87
C GLU A 421 -2.25 12.03 25.41
N ALA A 422 -3.27 11.23 25.05
CA ALA A 422 -4.58 11.73 24.67
C ALA A 422 -5.44 12.04 25.89
N GLY A 423 -4.86 12.55 26.96
CA GLY A 423 -5.50 13.06 28.17
C GLY A 423 -6.99 12.69 28.30
N GLY A 424 -7.30 11.39 28.29
CA GLY A 424 -8.66 10.93 28.43
C GLY A 424 -9.21 11.48 29.73
N ALA A 425 -10.20 12.36 29.65
CA ALA A 425 -10.84 13.01 30.80
C ALA A 425 -11.64 11.99 31.65
N GLY A 426 -11.16 10.75 31.74
CA GLY A 426 -11.77 9.67 32.51
C GLY A 426 -10.99 9.36 33.78
N ASP A 427 -11.72 9.22 34.88
CA ASP A 427 -11.17 8.76 36.18
C ASP A 427 -10.93 7.23 36.20
N GLY A 428 -10.95 6.57 35.03
CA GLY A 428 -10.78 5.12 34.84
C GLY A 428 -11.97 4.28 35.33
N LYS A 429 -13.10 4.93 35.66
CA LYS A 429 -14.31 4.24 36.14
C LYS A 429 -15.36 4.15 35.05
N ASP A 430 -16.07 3.03 35.01
CA ASP A 430 -17.27 2.88 34.20
C ASP A 430 -18.44 3.62 34.87
N HIS A 431 -18.96 4.64 34.20
CA HIS A 431 -20.07 5.45 34.67
C HIS A 431 -21.42 5.03 34.09
N SER A 432 -21.43 4.09 33.13
CA SER A 432 -22.65 3.69 32.41
C SER A 432 -23.55 2.74 33.18
N GLY A 433 -22.97 1.99 34.12
CA GLY A 433 -23.65 0.88 34.80
C GLY A 433 -23.97 -0.31 33.89
N LEU A 434 -23.42 -0.34 32.67
CA LEU A 434 -23.63 -1.44 31.73
C LEU A 434 -22.73 -2.64 32.05
N PRO A 435 -23.16 -3.87 31.71
CA PRO A 435 -22.27 -5.02 31.80
C PRO A 435 -21.01 -4.82 30.99
N GLU A 436 -19.88 -5.34 31.48
CA GLU A 436 -18.61 -5.31 30.76
C GLU A 436 -18.71 -6.10 29.44
N VAL A 437 -18.14 -5.56 28.38
CA VAL A 437 -17.96 -6.27 27.10
C VAL A 437 -16.56 -6.84 27.05
N SER A 438 -16.45 -8.18 27.04
CA SER A 438 -15.16 -8.87 26.89
C SER A 438 -14.56 -8.69 25.50
N PHE A 439 -13.24 -8.87 25.37
CA PHE A 439 -12.61 -8.99 24.05
C PHE A 439 -13.25 -10.14 23.25
N GLY A 440 -13.46 -9.93 21.94
CA GLY A 440 -14.23 -10.83 21.10
C GLY A 440 -15.75 -10.65 21.17
N GLY A 441 -16.26 -9.88 22.14
CA GLY A 441 -17.67 -9.54 22.23
C GLY A 441 -18.11 -8.48 21.22
N PRO A 442 -19.44 -8.15 21.21
CA PRO A 442 -19.99 -7.18 20.25
C PRO A 442 -19.43 -5.77 20.49
N ALA A 443 -18.96 -5.12 19.42
CA ALA A 443 -18.45 -3.76 19.51
C ALA A 443 -19.43 -2.74 18.92
N VAL A 444 -19.47 -2.58 17.61
CA VAL A 444 -20.21 -1.53 16.92
C VAL A 444 -21.27 -2.13 15.99
N TYR A 445 -22.54 -1.85 16.26
CA TYR A 445 -23.64 -2.32 15.42
C TYR A 445 -23.80 -1.46 14.15
N PRO A 446 -24.46 -1.97 13.08
CA PRO A 446 -24.71 -1.20 11.85
C PRO A 446 -25.41 0.16 12.08
N ILE A 447 -26.30 0.26 13.07
CA ILE A 447 -26.97 1.52 13.40
C ILE A 447 -25.99 2.58 13.95
N HIS A 448 -24.98 2.19 14.74
CA HIS A 448 -23.94 3.12 15.20
C HIS A 448 -23.08 3.56 14.02
N ALA A 449 -22.72 2.63 13.11
CA ALA A 449 -21.99 2.92 11.89
C ALA A 449 -22.73 3.95 11.03
N ALA A 450 -24.04 3.77 10.85
CA ALA A 450 -24.91 4.69 10.11
C ALA A 450 -25.20 6.00 10.84
N SER A 451 -24.95 6.10 12.15
CA SER A 451 -25.15 7.33 12.93
C SER A 451 -23.87 8.18 13.08
N GLY A 452 -22.70 7.68 12.61
CA GLY A 452 -21.45 8.44 12.61
C GLY A 452 -20.47 8.02 13.68
N VAL A 453 -20.32 6.71 13.91
CA VAL A 453 -19.26 6.18 14.76
C VAL A 453 -17.90 6.72 14.34
N GLY A 454 -17.05 7.06 15.30
CA GLY A 454 -15.74 7.64 15.09
C GLY A 454 -15.71 9.18 15.02
N TYR A 455 -16.82 9.85 14.73
CA TYR A 455 -16.82 11.33 14.67
C TYR A 455 -16.57 12.00 16.02
N GLY A 456 -16.99 11.37 17.11
CA GLY A 456 -16.76 11.85 18.47
C GLY A 456 -15.38 11.56 19.03
N GLN A 457 -14.62 10.67 18.43
CA GLN A 457 -13.37 10.13 18.94
C GLN A 457 -12.22 10.21 17.93
N GLY A 458 -12.53 10.32 16.64
CA GLY A 458 -11.57 10.30 15.56
C GLY A 458 -10.93 11.66 15.29
N PHE A 459 -9.90 11.62 14.44
CA PHE A 459 -9.04 12.77 14.19
C PHE A 459 -9.56 13.71 13.08
N ALA A 460 -10.30 13.18 12.09
CA ALA A 460 -10.80 13.96 10.96
C ALA A 460 -12.00 13.30 10.26
N GLY A 461 -13.20 13.79 10.54
CA GLY A 461 -14.45 13.30 9.93
C GLY A 461 -14.53 13.50 8.41
N ASN A 462 -13.82 14.49 7.86
CA ASN A 462 -13.78 14.77 6.42
C ASN A 462 -13.06 13.71 5.57
N SER A 463 -12.41 12.74 6.22
CA SER A 463 -11.83 11.57 5.53
C SER A 463 -12.88 10.52 5.16
N HIS A 464 -14.00 10.50 5.87
CA HIS A 464 -15.06 9.52 5.66
C HIS A 464 -15.71 9.72 4.28
N ARG A 465 -15.85 8.62 3.54
CA ARG A 465 -16.57 8.58 2.26
C ARG A 465 -17.86 7.79 2.44
N HIS A 466 -18.95 8.43 2.07
CA HIS A 466 -20.29 7.88 2.20
C HIS A 466 -21.21 8.52 1.14
N VAL A 467 -22.41 7.98 0.99
CA VAL A 467 -23.45 8.59 0.14
C VAL A 467 -23.80 9.96 0.73
N PRO A 468 -23.76 11.03 -0.07
CA PRO A 468 -24.13 12.37 0.39
C PRO A 468 -25.56 12.42 0.95
N ASP A 469 -25.75 13.18 2.02
CA ASP A 469 -27.07 13.45 2.65
C ASP A 469 -27.88 12.20 3.06
N ALA A 470 -27.22 11.04 3.18
CA ALA A 470 -27.89 9.77 3.44
C ALA A 470 -27.95 9.36 4.92
N TRP A 471 -27.50 10.19 5.86
CA TRP A 471 -27.49 9.85 7.29
C TRP A 471 -28.88 9.50 7.81
N LEU A 472 -29.80 10.44 7.76
CA LEU A 472 -31.17 10.24 8.22
C LEU A 472 -31.91 9.15 7.40
N PRO A 473 -31.83 9.13 6.05
CA PRO A 473 -32.43 8.04 5.26
C PRO A 473 -31.92 6.65 5.66
N THR A 474 -30.61 6.51 5.91
CA THR A 474 -30.03 5.22 6.29
C THR A 474 -30.47 4.77 7.68
N VAL A 475 -30.48 5.66 8.66
CA VAL A 475 -30.95 5.31 10.01
C VAL A 475 -32.45 5.00 10.00
N LYS A 476 -33.26 5.75 9.23
CA LYS A 476 -34.67 5.41 9.00
C LYS A 476 -34.84 4.01 8.43
N PHE A 477 -34.08 3.67 7.41
CA PHE A 477 -34.10 2.33 6.83
C PHE A 477 -33.78 1.24 7.86
N LEU A 478 -32.73 1.42 8.67
CA LEU A 478 -32.33 0.47 9.70
C LEU A 478 -33.41 0.33 10.79
N VAL A 479 -34.01 1.44 11.23
CA VAL A 479 -35.01 1.45 12.32
C VAL A 479 -36.38 0.98 11.84
N GLU A 480 -36.90 1.54 10.74
CA GLU A 480 -38.28 1.34 10.31
C GLU A 480 -38.48 0.05 9.50
N GLU A 481 -37.51 -0.35 8.71
CA GLU A 481 -37.62 -1.55 7.88
C GLU A 481 -36.95 -2.77 8.53
N LEU A 482 -35.88 -2.58 9.32
CA LEU A 482 -35.08 -3.69 9.88
C LEU A 482 -35.19 -3.79 11.40
N GLY A 483 -35.91 -2.86 12.08
CA GLY A 483 -36.17 -2.93 13.51
C GLY A 483 -34.93 -2.66 14.40
N ALA A 484 -33.94 -1.92 13.90
CA ALA A 484 -32.75 -1.62 14.69
C ALA A 484 -33.11 -0.83 15.96
N ASP A 485 -32.50 -1.20 17.09
CA ASP A 485 -32.73 -0.54 18.37
C ASP A 485 -32.02 0.83 18.41
N VAL A 486 -32.80 1.90 18.56
CA VAL A 486 -32.32 3.29 18.69
C VAL A 486 -31.54 3.54 19.98
N ASN A 487 -31.64 2.66 20.98
CA ASN A 487 -30.92 2.69 22.26
C ASN A 487 -29.81 1.65 22.34
N ALA A 488 -29.51 0.95 21.25
CA ALA A 488 -28.36 0.02 21.20
C ALA A 488 -27.10 0.69 21.73
N ARG A 489 -26.30 -0.07 22.49
CA ARG A 489 -25.02 0.40 23.06
C ARG A 489 -23.87 -0.26 22.35
N ASP A 490 -22.90 0.52 21.93
CA ASP A 490 -21.62 0.00 21.48
C ASP A 490 -20.75 -0.45 22.69
N HIS A 491 -19.58 -1.01 22.43
CA HIS A 491 -18.69 -1.50 23.50
C HIS A 491 -18.22 -0.40 24.47
N ASN A 492 -18.23 0.86 24.04
CA ASN A 492 -17.91 2.04 24.85
C ASN A 492 -19.15 2.63 25.54
N GLY A 493 -20.34 2.04 25.31
CA GLY A 493 -21.60 2.48 25.87
C GLY A 493 -22.24 3.65 25.14
N TYR A 494 -21.73 4.07 23.99
CA TYR A 494 -22.37 5.10 23.16
C TYR A 494 -23.62 4.55 22.47
N THR A 495 -24.64 5.40 22.32
CA THR A 495 -25.83 5.13 21.53
C THR A 495 -25.73 5.76 20.14
N PRO A 496 -26.61 5.41 19.19
CA PRO A 496 -26.75 6.16 17.93
C PRO A 496 -26.90 7.67 18.12
N LEU A 497 -27.57 8.09 19.20
CA LEU A 497 -27.78 9.49 19.55
C LEU A 497 -26.45 10.20 19.94
N HIS A 498 -25.54 9.52 20.64
CA HIS A 498 -24.21 10.06 20.94
C HIS A 498 -23.42 10.35 19.65
N HIS A 499 -23.47 9.43 18.67
CA HIS A 499 -22.78 9.60 17.40
C HIS A 499 -23.39 10.71 16.54
N ALA A 500 -24.74 10.84 16.53
CA ALA A 500 -25.42 11.95 15.87
C ALA A 500 -25.06 13.30 16.52
N ALA A 501 -25.01 13.34 17.85
CA ALA A 501 -24.61 14.54 18.62
C ALA A 501 -23.17 14.98 18.30
N ALA A 502 -22.23 14.04 18.20
CA ALA A 502 -20.84 14.29 17.83
C ALA A 502 -20.66 14.88 16.43
N ARG A 503 -21.68 14.80 15.58
CA ARG A 503 -21.71 15.39 14.24
C ARG A 503 -22.50 16.67 14.14
N GLY A 504 -23.21 17.05 15.19
CA GLY A 504 -24.11 18.20 15.17
C GLY A 504 -25.36 18.00 14.30
N ASP A 505 -25.81 16.75 14.14
CA ASP A 505 -26.91 16.37 13.24
C ASP A 505 -28.26 16.47 13.94
N ASN A 506 -28.80 17.71 14.02
CA ASN A 506 -30.06 17.97 14.72
C ASN A 506 -31.24 17.23 14.10
N GLU A 507 -31.26 17.03 12.79
CA GLU A 507 -32.35 16.32 12.10
C GLU A 507 -32.41 14.84 12.52
N LEU A 508 -31.23 14.18 12.54
CA LEU A 508 -31.13 12.80 13.00
C LEU A 508 -31.43 12.68 14.50
N ILE A 509 -31.01 13.66 15.33
CA ILE A 509 -31.32 13.69 16.77
C ILE A 509 -32.82 13.74 16.99
N HIS A 510 -33.54 14.67 16.34
CA HIS A 510 -34.99 14.75 16.44
C HIS A 510 -35.68 13.44 16.03
N TYR A 511 -35.20 12.82 14.94
CA TYR A 511 -35.75 11.54 14.51
C TYR A 511 -35.54 10.44 15.54
N LEU A 512 -34.31 10.26 16.03
CA LEU A 512 -33.98 9.21 17.02
C LEU A 512 -34.80 9.38 18.30
N VAL A 513 -34.91 10.62 18.81
CA VAL A 513 -35.72 10.93 19.98
C VAL A 513 -37.23 10.65 19.73
N SER A 514 -37.73 10.96 18.53
CA SER A 514 -39.11 10.62 18.14
C SER A 514 -39.39 9.11 18.12
N LYS A 515 -38.35 8.29 17.96
CA LYS A 515 -38.40 6.83 18.01
C LYS A 515 -38.06 6.27 19.39
N GLY A 516 -37.91 7.11 20.42
CA GLY A 516 -37.70 6.70 21.80
C GLY A 516 -36.21 6.58 22.20
N ALA A 517 -35.31 7.25 21.50
CA ALA A 517 -33.90 7.33 21.94
C ALA A 517 -33.79 8.12 23.25
N ASP A 518 -33.05 7.57 24.22
CA ASP A 518 -32.78 8.20 25.51
C ASP A 518 -31.68 9.27 25.39
N ALA A 519 -32.10 10.54 25.46
CA ALA A 519 -31.17 11.67 25.41
C ALA A 519 -30.28 11.79 26.67
N THR A 520 -30.66 11.16 27.76
CA THR A 520 -29.94 11.18 29.05
C THR A 520 -28.91 10.07 29.21
N ALA A 521 -28.80 9.22 28.20
CA ALA A 521 -27.88 8.09 28.19
C ALA A 521 -26.41 8.52 28.42
N VAL A 522 -25.70 7.75 29.27
CA VAL A 522 -24.30 8.01 29.62
C VAL A 522 -23.43 6.86 29.11
N ALA A 523 -22.31 7.19 28.49
CA ALA A 523 -21.30 6.22 28.03
C ALA A 523 -20.39 5.76 29.19
N ARG A 524 -19.57 4.72 28.98
CA ARG A 524 -18.67 4.19 30.02
C ARG A 524 -17.68 5.24 30.55
N SER A 525 -17.19 6.12 29.68
CA SER A 525 -16.34 7.27 30.04
C SER A 525 -17.05 8.33 30.89
N GLY A 526 -18.36 8.21 31.10
CA GLY A 526 -19.20 9.24 31.73
C GLY A 526 -19.64 10.35 30.80
N GLN A 527 -19.35 10.28 29.52
CA GLN A 527 -19.81 11.24 28.51
C GLN A 527 -21.29 11.08 28.25
N THR A 528 -21.98 12.20 28.18
CA THR A 528 -23.39 12.32 27.78
C THR A 528 -23.50 12.70 26.30
N THR A 529 -24.71 12.67 25.76
CA THR A 529 -24.97 13.17 24.41
C THR A 529 -24.65 14.66 24.27
N ALA A 530 -24.88 15.47 25.34
CA ALA A 530 -24.51 16.88 25.39
C ALA A 530 -22.99 17.09 25.39
N ASP A 531 -22.23 16.28 26.14
CA ASP A 531 -20.76 16.31 26.11
C ASP A 531 -20.20 16.03 24.71
N MET A 532 -20.84 15.09 23.97
CA MET A 532 -20.44 14.77 22.60
C MET A 532 -20.69 15.93 21.62
N ALA A 533 -21.70 16.75 21.82
CA ALA A 533 -21.96 17.96 21.03
C ALA A 533 -21.04 19.13 21.41
N ASN A 534 -20.62 19.20 22.69
CA ASN A 534 -19.81 20.30 23.22
C ASN A 534 -18.33 20.22 22.80
N GLY A 535 -17.79 19.02 22.60
CA GLY A 535 -16.39 18.87 22.18
C GLY A 535 -16.07 17.46 21.72
N PRO A 536 -16.58 17.08 20.53
CA PRO A 536 -16.46 15.68 20.06
C PRO A 536 -15.04 15.28 19.68
N VAL A 537 -14.24 16.18 19.11
CA VAL A 537 -12.87 15.90 18.62
C VAL A 537 -11.99 17.12 18.80
N GLN A 538 -10.71 16.91 19.02
CA GLN A 538 -9.67 17.93 19.24
C GLN A 538 -9.60 19.08 18.17
N ARG A 539 -10.26 18.92 17.01
CA ARG A 539 -10.21 19.90 15.90
C ARG A 539 -11.60 20.35 15.38
N ILE A 540 -12.66 19.84 15.94
CA ILE A 540 -14.03 20.25 15.58
C ILE A 540 -14.52 21.22 16.66
N GLN A 541 -15.06 22.36 16.21
CA GLN A 541 -15.67 23.30 17.14
C GLN A 541 -16.95 22.72 17.75
N PRO A 542 -17.33 23.11 18.97
CA PRO A 542 -18.60 22.74 19.56
C PRO A 542 -19.78 23.08 18.65
N PHE A 543 -20.86 22.28 18.78
CA PHE A 543 -22.13 22.50 18.09
C PHE A 543 -23.14 23.15 19.06
N PRO A 544 -23.15 24.49 19.22
CA PRO A 544 -23.93 25.16 20.27
C PRO A 544 -25.45 24.94 20.12
N GLU A 545 -25.95 24.90 18.90
CA GLU A 545 -27.38 24.62 18.66
C GLU A 545 -27.75 23.17 19.03
N THR A 546 -26.89 22.22 18.71
CA THR A 546 -27.07 20.80 19.09
C THR A 546 -26.95 20.63 20.59
N LEU A 547 -26.02 21.31 21.24
CA LEU A 547 -25.87 21.31 22.69
C LEU A 547 -27.14 21.81 23.36
N ALA A 548 -27.67 22.99 22.95
CA ALA A 548 -28.89 23.56 23.48
C ALA A 548 -30.12 22.64 23.25
N LEU A 549 -30.19 21.99 22.08
CA LEU A 549 -31.23 21.01 21.79
C LEU A 549 -31.16 19.83 22.78
N LEU A 550 -29.99 19.22 22.96
CA LEU A 550 -29.82 18.06 23.85
C LEU A 550 -30.06 18.40 25.32
N GLU A 551 -29.64 19.59 25.78
CA GLU A 551 -29.98 20.07 27.13
C GLU A 551 -31.48 20.27 27.31
N SER A 552 -32.19 20.76 26.30
CA SER A 552 -33.66 20.88 26.33
C SER A 552 -34.37 19.51 26.39
N LEU A 553 -33.72 18.45 25.90
CA LEU A 553 -34.16 17.05 25.96
C LEU A 553 -33.74 16.33 27.26
N GLY A 554 -33.08 17.04 28.19
CA GLY A 554 -32.69 16.53 29.50
C GLY A 554 -31.28 15.98 29.61
N SER A 555 -30.46 16.03 28.54
CA SER A 555 -29.05 15.68 28.63
C SER A 555 -28.29 16.72 29.47
N LYS A 556 -27.24 16.28 30.17
CA LYS A 556 -26.42 17.19 31.00
C LYS A 556 -25.06 17.35 30.39
N ASN A 557 -24.64 18.61 30.20
CA ASN A 557 -23.24 18.91 29.85
C ASN A 557 -22.40 18.80 31.11
N ASN A 558 -21.63 17.72 31.24
CA ASN A 558 -20.76 17.45 32.37
C ASN A 558 -19.33 17.93 32.14
N HIS A 559 -19.06 18.60 31.01
CA HIS A 559 -17.74 19.02 30.56
C HIS A 559 -16.72 17.84 30.49
N ARG A 560 -17.20 16.62 30.21
CA ARG A 560 -16.37 15.44 29.97
C ARG A 560 -16.10 15.26 28.46
N CYS A 561 -15.72 16.32 27.81
CA CYS A 561 -15.43 16.36 26.38
C CYS A 561 -13.92 16.36 26.11
N MET A 562 -13.53 15.90 24.92
CA MET A 562 -12.11 15.81 24.52
C MET A 562 -11.46 17.19 24.30
N SER A 563 -12.23 18.23 24.05
CA SER A 563 -11.73 19.55 23.61
C SER A 563 -12.36 20.75 24.33
N CYS A 564 -13.16 20.54 25.35
CA CYS A 564 -13.70 21.58 26.20
C CYS A 564 -12.92 21.68 27.52
#